data_0a475c293522f0950191265e7ac2b352
#
_entry.id   0a475c293522f0950191265e7ac2b352
#
_cell.length_a   1.000
_cell.length_b   1.000
_cell.length_c   1.000
_cell.angle_alpha   90.00
_cell.angle_beta   90.00
_cell.angle_gamma   90.00
#
_symmetry.space_group_name_H-M   'P 1'
#
loop_
_entity.id
_entity.type
_entity.pdbx_description
1 polymer ?
#
loop_
_entity_poly.entity_id
_entity_poly.type
_entity_poly.pdbx_seq_one_letter_code
_entity_poly.pdbx_strand_id
1 'polypeptide(L)'
;MRYTAGLASMLGIVLALSPFAGGALQTQPKQEPKQQPQTQQPAKQAPKQQQPKQGQQQPKQTQQRQQQRQQTQQQKQGQQAQRPQTPSQYRPAPLPAPDTVVATVNGEPIRAGELIQASYEWFAATAIEELILERVIEQEARKQGVSVSNAEVEARYKQQLQNAESQVPPGMSLDDFLKRNQFPPSRLFARIRSQMLVEKLVERQVNLDEFVEYSQIVIRIQGNTPEQQEENTPTAEAKAQEAYQKIKEGLDFAEAVKEYSEDPFSKDRGGKMNWQNMNFIGPDLRQKLQAMQPGEISEPFKMMGSYYIIRKERTGAQASPEEQQELREQAVRLQLGEYVRQLQSKAKITNTIVQPFDPTTAAPPGGPGGPRPPTPRPAPPR
;
A
#
# COMPACT_ATOMS: atom_id res chain seq x y z
N MET A 1 -38.71 -12.93 1.83
CA MET A 1 -38.37 -12.15 0.62
C MET A 1 -36.88 -11.84 0.69
N ARG A 2 -36.11 -12.38 -0.25
CA ARG A 2 -34.65 -12.38 -0.24
C ARG A 2 -34.12 -11.12 -0.92
N TYR A 3 -33.47 -10.24 -0.19
CA TYR A 3 -32.66 -9.14 -0.72
C TYR A 3 -31.26 -9.23 -0.10
N THR A 4 -30.45 -10.14 -0.62
CA THR A 4 -29.03 -10.23 -0.25
C THR A 4 -28.23 -10.76 -1.43
N ALA A 5 -28.10 -9.96 -2.50
CA ALA A 5 -27.08 -10.20 -3.53
C ALA A 5 -27.00 -8.96 -4.45
N GLY A 6 -26.34 -7.92 -4.02
CA GLY A 6 -26.14 -6.71 -4.85
C GLY A 6 -25.06 -5.75 -4.37
N LEU A 7 -24.51 -5.95 -3.19
CA LEU A 7 -23.59 -4.99 -2.55
C LEU A 7 -22.10 -5.23 -2.81
N ALA A 8 -21.72 -6.37 -3.37
CA ALA A 8 -20.29 -6.71 -3.51
C ALA A 8 -19.60 -6.14 -4.75
N SER A 9 -20.35 -5.69 -5.77
CA SER A 9 -19.76 -5.28 -7.07
C SER A 9 -19.51 -3.78 -7.20
N MET A 10 -20.08 -2.94 -6.33
CA MET A 10 -19.91 -1.47 -6.40
C MET A 10 -18.69 -0.93 -5.64
N LEU A 11 -18.01 -1.77 -4.90
CA LEU A 11 -16.85 -1.38 -4.11
C LEU A 11 -15.60 -1.11 -4.96
N GLY A 12 -15.55 -1.55 -6.21
CA GLY A 12 -14.33 -1.56 -7.03
C GLY A 12 -13.83 -0.20 -7.53
N ILE A 13 -14.69 0.82 -7.63
CA ILE A 13 -14.30 2.10 -8.27
C ILE A 13 -13.85 3.16 -7.26
N VAL A 14 -14.36 3.09 -6.03
CA VAL A 14 -13.98 4.05 -4.96
C VAL A 14 -13.05 3.41 -3.93
N LEU A 15 -12.86 2.10 -3.98
CA LEU A 15 -12.22 1.27 -2.97
C LEU A 15 -10.78 0.85 -3.28
N ALA A 16 -10.10 1.46 -4.25
CA ALA A 16 -8.64 1.26 -4.40
C ALA A 16 -7.83 1.71 -3.17
N LEU A 17 -8.48 2.34 -2.18
CA LEU A 17 -7.90 2.68 -0.87
C LEU A 17 -8.52 1.90 0.30
N SER A 18 -9.28 0.84 0.06
CA SER A 18 -9.86 0.01 1.13
C SER A 18 -9.19 -1.36 1.25
N PRO A 19 -7.92 -1.46 1.67
CA PRO A 19 -7.44 -2.64 2.38
C PRO A 19 -7.56 -2.48 3.91
N PHE A 20 -8.34 -1.53 4.42
CA PHE A 20 -8.30 -1.14 5.85
C PHE A 20 -9.53 -1.56 6.67
N ALA A 21 -10.30 -2.51 6.21
CA ALA A 21 -11.26 -3.20 7.07
C ALA A 21 -10.57 -4.45 7.66
N GLY A 22 -9.99 -4.32 8.84
CA GLY A 22 -9.64 -5.45 9.70
C GLY A 22 -8.28 -6.12 9.43
N GLY A 23 -7.18 -5.44 9.75
CA GLY A 23 -5.86 -6.05 9.93
C GLY A 23 -5.32 -5.67 11.30
N ALA A 24 -5.48 -6.55 12.29
CA ALA A 24 -4.80 -6.41 13.58
C ALA A 24 -3.29 -6.29 13.34
N LEU A 25 -2.70 -5.22 13.85
CA LEU A 25 -1.26 -5.04 13.95
C LEU A 25 -0.68 -6.19 14.80
N GLN A 26 -0.10 -7.20 14.15
CA GLN A 26 0.78 -8.13 14.83
C GLN A 26 2.07 -7.39 15.19
N THR A 27 2.17 -6.95 16.42
CA THR A 27 3.42 -6.49 17.01
C THR A 27 4.32 -7.69 17.23
N GLN A 28 5.42 -7.78 16.51
CA GLN A 28 6.52 -8.68 16.83
C GLN A 28 7.12 -8.28 18.19
N PRO A 29 7.48 -9.24 19.06
CA PRO A 29 8.11 -8.92 20.33
C PRO A 29 9.50 -8.34 20.11
N LYS A 30 9.71 -7.16 20.67
CA LYS A 30 10.99 -6.46 20.72
C LYS A 30 11.98 -7.29 21.53
N GLN A 31 13.04 -7.78 20.90
CA GLN A 31 14.19 -8.32 21.60
C GLN A 31 14.95 -7.16 22.26
N GLU A 32 15.04 -7.20 23.57
CA GLU A 32 15.89 -6.31 24.35
C GLU A 32 17.37 -6.58 24.07
N PRO A 33 18.19 -5.54 23.87
CA PRO A 33 19.64 -5.72 23.80
C PRO A 33 20.20 -5.96 25.21
N LYS A 34 20.89 -7.08 25.36
CA LYS A 34 21.66 -7.41 26.59
C LYS A 34 22.69 -6.32 26.87
N GLN A 35 22.60 -5.74 28.05
CA GLN A 35 23.60 -4.82 28.58
C GLN A 35 24.92 -5.55 28.82
N GLN A 36 25.99 -5.04 28.26
CA GLN A 36 27.35 -5.40 28.64
C GLN A 36 27.77 -4.53 29.82
N PRO A 37 28.58 -5.08 30.78
CA PRO A 37 28.96 -4.34 31.98
C PRO A 37 30.00 -3.27 31.69
N GLN A 38 29.74 -2.05 32.17
CA GLN A 38 30.69 -0.95 32.15
C GLN A 38 31.78 -1.18 33.22
N THR A 39 33.01 -1.27 32.76
CA THR A 39 34.20 -1.20 33.59
C THR A 39 34.42 0.25 34.06
N GLN A 40 34.50 0.43 35.36
CA GLN A 40 34.88 1.67 36.05
C GLN A 40 36.35 2.02 35.76
N GLN A 41 36.64 3.23 35.36
CA GLN A 41 37.96 3.85 35.49
C GLN A 41 37.93 5.02 36.45
N PRO A 42 39.02 5.26 37.18
CA PRO A 42 39.03 6.11 38.36
C PRO A 42 39.18 7.61 38.08
N ALA A 43 38.62 8.38 38.98
CA ALA A 43 38.63 9.82 39.03
C ALA A 43 40.04 10.43 39.00
N LYS A 44 40.29 11.42 38.15
CA LYS A 44 41.42 12.35 38.23
C LYS A 44 40.92 13.75 38.61
N GLN A 45 41.70 14.28 39.55
CA GLN A 45 41.50 15.54 40.28
C GLN A 45 41.36 16.79 39.41
N ALA A 46 40.58 17.71 39.88
CA ALA A 46 40.37 19.05 39.33
C ALA A 46 41.56 19.99 39.57
N PRO A 47 41.93 20.87 38.64
CA PRO A 47 42.76 22.03 38.90
C PRO A 47 41.88 23.29 39.11
N LYS A 48 42.40 24.14 39.96
CA LYS A 48 41.86 25.38 40.54
C LYS A 48 41.38 26.42 39.51
N GLN A 49 40.35 27.12 39.92
CA GLN A 49 39.79 28.34 39.33
C GLN A 49 40.84 29.42 39.05
N GLN A 50 40.82 29.97 37.86
CA GLN A 50 41.23 31.36 37.60
C GLN A 50 40.06 32.08 36.92
N GLN A 51 39.59 33.14 37.56
CA GLN A 51 38.60 34.07 37.01
C GLN A 51 39.22 34.88 35.85
N PRO A 52 38.56 35.07 34.72
CA PRO A 52 38.83 36.15 33.80
C PRO A 52 37.71 37.22 33.88
N LYS A 53 38.20 38.42 33.87
CA LYS A 53 37.54 39.72 33.90
C LYS A 53 36.35 39.83 32.94
N GLN A 54 35.28 40.44 33.40
CA GLN A 54 34.15 40.94 32.61
C GLN A 54 34.66 41.88 31.50
N GLY A 55 34.41 41.51 30.25
CA GLY A 55 34.52 42.34 29.05
C GLY A 55 33.20 42.33 28.30
N GLN A 56 32.63 43.51 28.12
CA GLN A 56 31.38 43.83 27.46
C GLN A 56 31.32 43.28 26.02
N GLN A 57 30.62 42.15 25.78
CA GLN A 57 30.24 41.69 24.42
C GLN A 57 28.89 40.91 24.45
N GLN A 58 27.82 41.48 24.99
CA GLN A 58 26.51 40.79 25.02
C GLN A 58 25.34 41.38 24.22
N PRO A 59 25.41 42.40 23.37
CA PRO A 59 24.23 42.76 22.57
C PRO A 59 24.13 42.06 21.22
N LYS A 60 25.22 41.55 20.63
CA LYS A 60 25.18 41.00 19.25
C LYS A 60 24.59 39.58 19.14
N GLN A 61 24.83 38.72 20.12
CA GLN A 61 24.26 37.36 20.09
C GLN A 61 22.75 37.29 20.32
N THR A 62 22.21 38.21 21.12
CA THR A 62 20.76 38.28 21.38
C THR A 62 19.98 38.75 20.15
N GLN A 63 20.54 39.69 19.40
CA GLN A 63 19.95 40.18 18.16
C GLN A 63 19.99 39.09 17.04
N GLN A 64 21.09 38.36 16.90
CA GLN A 64 21.15 37.24 15.95
C GLN A 64 20.19 36.13 16.29
N ARG A 65 20.02 35.77 17.56
CA ARG A 65 19.01 34.80 18.00
C ARG A 65 17.58 35.24 17.77
N GLN A 66 17.30 36.54 17.94
CA GLN A 66 15.98 37.11 17.63
C GLN A 66 15.70 37.11 16.12
N GLN A 67 16.68 37.48 15.29
CA GLN A 67 16.55 37.42 13.84
C GLN A 67 16.39 36.00 13.33
N GLN A 68 17.13 35.02 13.86
CA GLN A 68 16.92 33.62 13.53
C GLN A 68 15.55 33.09 13.93
N ARG A 69 15.03 33.47 15.10
CA ARG A 69 13.68 33.14 15.54
C ARG A 69 12.61 33.76 14.64
N GLN A 70 12.77 35.02 14.23
CA GLN A 70 11.87 35.68 13.29
C GLN A 70 11.91 35.05 11.90
N GLN A 71 13.09 34.72 11.37
CA GLN A 71 13.23 33.99 10.10
C GLN A 71 12.62 32.59 10.16
N THR A 72 12.81 31.87 11.27
CA THR A 72 12.20 30.54 11.48
C THR A 72 10.67 30.64 11.61
N GLN A 73 10.15 31.69 12.23
CA GLN A 73 8.71 31.95 12.32
C GLN A 73 8.12 32.36 10.96
N GLN A 74 8.82 33.20 10.20
CA GLN A 74 8.41 33.58 8.84
C GLN A 74 8.47 32.37 7.87
N GLN A 75 9.49 31.49 7.98
CA GLN A 75 9.53 30.24 7.21
C GLN A 75 8.40 29.28 7.61
N LYS A 76 8.06 29.17 8.88
CA LYS A 76 6.92 28.37 9.35
C LYS A 76 5.58 28.95 8.91
N GLN A 77 5.41 30.26 8.89
CA GLN A 77 4.22 30.93 8.36
C GLN A 77 4.14 30.82 6.83
N GLY A 78 5.26 30.94 6.11
CA GLY A 78 5.34 30.72 4.67
C GLY A 78 5.02 29.27 4.26
N GLN A 79 5.41 28.29 5.06
CA GLN A 79 5.06 26.89 4.82
C GLN A 79 3.59 26.56 5.14
N GLN A 80 2.94 27.30 6.05
CA GLN A 80 1.49 27.19 6.29
C GLN A 80 0.66 27.83 5.17
N ALA A 81 1.20 28.83 4.46
CA ALA A 81 0.52 29.52 3.35
C ALA A 81 0.45 28.72 2.04
N GLN A 82 1.12 27.57 1.94
CA GLN A 82 1.21 26.80 0.69
C GLN A 82 0.28 25.56 0.64
N ARG A 83 -0.72 25.44 1.50
CA ARG A 83 -1.79 24.45 1.25
C ARG A 83 -2.66 24.93 0.10
N PRO A 84 -2.77 24.19 -1.02
CA PRO A 84 -3.76 24.52 -2.03
C PRO A 84 -5.13 24.51 -1.37
N GLN A 85 -5.75 25.69 -1.30
CA GLN A 85 -7.07 25.79 -0.67
C GLN A 85 -8.07 25.01 -1.51
N THR A 86 -8.77 24.05 -0.88
CA THR A 86 -9.87 23.32 -1.54
C THR A 86 -10.91 24.31 -2.06
N PRO A 87 -11.34 24.22 -3.33
CA PRO A 87 -12.38 25.07 -3.89
C PRO A 87 -13.65 25.06 -3.03
N SER A 88 -14.36 26.19 -2.95
CA SER A 88 -15.49 26.37 -2.02
C SER A 88 -16.58 25.30 -2.18
N GLN A 89 -16.85 24.87 -3.41
CA GLN A 89 -17.83 23.81 -3.75
C GLN A 89 -17.50 22.43 -3.18
N TYR A 90 -16.25 22.19 -2.82
CA TYR A 90 -15.78 20.93 -2.22
C TYR A 90 -15.42 21.08 -0.74
N ARG A 91 -15.75 22.21 -0.12
CA ARG A 91 -15.59 22.38 1.33
C ARG A 91 -16.82 21.83 2.05
N PRO A 92 -16.63 21.26 3.26
CA PRO A 92 -17.77 20.93 4.10
C PRO A 92 -18.65 22.16 4.32
N ALA A 93 -19.96 21.98 4.28
CA ALA A 93 -20.88 23.04 4.70
C ALA A 93 -20.64 23.40 6.18
N PRO A 94 -20.83 24.64 6.57
CA PRO A 94 -20.77 25.02 7.98
C PRO A 94 -21.80 24.23 8.78
N LEU A 95 -21.44 23.83 9.99
CA LEU A 95 -22.39 23.18 10.89
C LEU A 95 -23.48 24.17 11.30
N PRO A 96 -24.75 23.71 11.39
CA PRO A 96 -25.84 24.53 11.93
C PRO A 96 -25.56 24.85 13.41
N ALA A 97 -26.15 25.96 13.91
CA ALA A 97 -26.08 26.26 15.32
C ALA A 97 -26.73 25.12 16.14
N PRO A 98 -26.21 24.77 17.32
CA PRO A 98 -26.69 23.62 18.10
C PRO A 98 -28.21 23.63 18.39
N ASP A 99 -28.80 24.82 18.56
CA ASP A 99 -30.22 24.98 18.83
C ASP A 99 -31.12 24.94 17.59
N THR A 100 -30.55 24.87 16.39
CA THR A 100 -31.32 24.77 15.14
C THR A 100 -32.14 23.50 15.15
N VAL A 101 -33.46 23.60 14.93
CA VAL A 101 -34.34 22.44 14.76
C VAL A 101 -34.08 21.80 13.39
N VAL A 102 -33.62 20.55 13.37
CA VAL A 102 -33.31 19.80 12.14
C VAL A 102 -34.40 18.80 11.77
N ALA A 103 -35.24 18.40 12.73
CA ALA A 103 -36.39 17.55 12.50
C ALA A 103 -37.41 17.74 13.63
N THR A 104 -38.65 17.29 13.41
CA THR A 104 -39.70 17.21 14.45
C THR A 104 -40.38 15.86 14.39
N VAL A 105 -40.66 15.28 15.54
CA VAL A 105 -41.44 14.04 15.67
C VAL A 105 -42.62 14.30 16.60
N ASN A 106 -43.83 14.23 16.09
CA ASN A 106 -45.07 14.52 16.84
C ASN A 106 -45.05 15.91 17.56
N GLY A 107 -44.35 16.88 16.97
CA GLY A 107 -44.18 18.22 17.54
C GLY A 107 -42.96 18.40 18.43
N GLU A 108 -42.29 17.34 18.82
CA GLU A 108 -41.03 17.43 19.59
C GLU A 108 -39.84 17.67 18.64
N PRO A 109 -39.04 18.73 18.91
CA PRO A 109 -37.91 19.07 18.05
C PRO A 109 -36.68 18.18 18.30
N ILE A 110 -36.03 17.73 17.22
CA ILE A 110 -34.65 17.25 17.24
C ILE A 110 -33.76 18.40 16.85
N ARG A 111 -32.75 18.69 17.67
CA ARG A 111 -31.85 19.82 17.47
C ARG A 111 -30.55 19.39 16.82
N ALA A 112 -29.89 20.35 16.16
CA ALA A 112 -28.59 20.11 15.51
C ALA A 112 -27.52 19.62 16.50
N GLY A 113 -27.53 20.11 17.74
CA GLY A 113 -26.61 19.64 18.78
C GLY A 113 -26.72 18.14 19.06
N GLU A 114 -27.94 17.62 19.14
CA GLU A 114 -28.17 16.17 19.32
C GLU A 114 -27.65 15.36 18.15
N LEU A 115 -27.95 15.81 16.92
CA LEU A 115 -27.46 15.16 15.70
C LEU A 115 -25.93 15.18 15.61
N ILE A 116 -25.29 16.31 15.95
CA ILE A 116 -23.82 16.45 15.95
C ILE A 116 -23.20 15.50 16.97
N GLN A 117 -23.75 15.42 18.18
CA GLN A 117 -23.28 14.53 19.24
C GLN A 117 -23.36 13.05 18.80
N ALA A 118 -24.53 12.64 18.32
CA ALA A 118 -24.75 11.29 17.83
C ALA A 118 -23.82 10.94 16.65
N SER A 119 -23.66 11.88 15.72
CA SER A 119 -22.77 11.69 14.57
C SER A 119 -21.31 11.52 15.01
N TYR A 120 -20.88 12.29 16.00
CA TYR A 120 -19.54 12.16 16.56
C TYR A 120 -19.33 10.80 17.23
N GLU A 121 -20.26 10.38 18.10
CA GLU A 121 -20.18 9.08 18.80
C GLU A 121 -20.18 7.89 17.82
N TRP A 122 -20.98 7.96 16.77
CA TRP A 122 -21.16 6.82 15.85
C TRP A 122 -20.08 6.72 14.79
N PHE A 123 -19.52 7.86 14.34
CA PHE A 123 -18.68 7.90 13.16
C PHE A 123 -17.27 8.47 13.38
N ALA A 124 -16.96 9.04 14.56
CA ALA A 124 -15.67 9.70 14.79
C ALA A 124 -14.49 8.73 14.61
N ALA A 125 -14.63 7.47 15.04
CA ALA A 125 -13.58 6.46 14.90
C ALA A 125 -13.20 6.23 13.43
N THR A 126 -14.19 6.11 12.54
CA THR A 126 -13.94 5.93 11.10
C THR A 126 -13.40 7.20 10.45
N ALA A 127 -13.98 8.36 10.82
CA ALA A 127 -13.58 9.64 10.23
C ALA A 127 -12.14 10.02 10.59
N ILE A 128 -11.72 9.77 11.83
CA ILE A 128 -10.36 10.11 12.27
C ILE A 128 -9.29 9.27 11.56
N GLU A 129 -9.57 8.01 11.25
CA GLU A 129 -8.64 7.15 10.49
C GLU A 129 -8.39 7.71 9.08
N GLU A 130 -9.44 8.14 8.38
CA GLU A 130 -9.29 8.79 7.07
C GLU A 130 -8.49 10.10 7.17
N LEU A 131 -8.80 10.95 8.14
CA LEU A 131 -8.08 12.22 8.35
C LEU A 131 -6.61 12.01 8.71
N ILE A 132 -6.30 10.98 9.50
CA ILE A 132 -4.91 10.60 9.82
C ILE A 132 -4.18 10.18 8.54
N LEU A 133 -4.78 9.30 7.75
CA LEU A 133 -4.20 8.83 6.49
C LEU A 133 -3.95 9.99 5.52
N GLU A 134 -4.94 10.87 5.30
CA GLU A 134 -4.77 12.08 4.50
C GLU A 134 -3.60 12.93 4.99
N ARG A 135 -3.48 13.12 6.30
CA ARG A 135 -2.42 13.91 6.90
C ARG A 135 -1.04 13.30 6.69
N VAL A 136 -0.92 11.99 6.85
CA VAL A 136 0.35 11.25 6.63
C VAL A 136 0.77 11.37 5.16
N ILE A 137 -0.15 11.16 4.22
CA ILE A 137 0.11 11.29 2.78
C ILE A 137 0.54 12.73 2.43
N GLU A 138 -0.18 13.74 2.90
CA GLU A 138 0.16 15.14 2.65
C GLU A 138 1.54 15.53 3.22
N GLN A 139 1.89 15.00 4.39
CA GLN A 139 3.20 15.27 4.99
C GLN A 139 4.33 14.66 4.15
N GLU A 140 4.18 13.42 3.70
CA GLU A 140 5.19 12.77 2.86
C GLU A 140 5.27 13.43 1.48
N ALA A 141 4.14 13.79 0.87
CA ALA A 141 4.11 14.52 -0.39
C ALA A 141 4.86 15.85 -0.29
N ARG A 142 4.63 16.63 0.76
CA ARG A 142 5.38 17.88 1.02
C ARG A 142 6.88 17.64 1.21
N LYS A 143 7.22 16.62 1.96
CA LYS A 143 8.63 16.26 2.22
C LYS A 143 9.36 15.92 0.93
N GLN A 144 8.70 15.22 0.02
CA GLN A 144 9.25 14.81 -1.28
C GLN A 144 9.03 15.85 -2.40
N GLY A 145 8.40 17.00 -2.12
CA GLY A 145 8.09 18.01 -3.13
C GLY A 145 7.09 17.53 -4.18
N VAL A 146 6.19 16.63 -3.81
CA VAL A 146 5.09 16.15 -4.66
C VAL A 146 3.85 17.00 -4.39
N SER A 147 3.17 17.40 -5.45
CA SER A 147 1.92 18.17 -5.36
C SER A 147 0.92 17.72 -6.42
N VAL A 148 -0.35 17.99 -6.12
CA VAL A 148 -1.48 17.84 -7.03
C VAL A 148 -2.28 19.13 -6.99
N SER A 149 -2.50 19.73 -8.14
CA SER A 149 -3.30 20.94 -8.27
C SER A 149 -4.80 20.66 -8.09
N ASN A 150 -5.56 21.70 -7.72
CA ASN A 150 -7.01 21.57 -7.65
C ASN A 150 -7.63 21.20 -9.02
N ALA A 151 -7.07 21.71 -10.11
CA ALA A 151 -7.55 21.41 -11.46
C ALA A 151 -7.39 19.92 -11.81
N GLU A 152 -6.24 19.30 -11.45
CA GLU A 152 -6.03 17.86 -11.65
C GLU A 152 -7.04 17.05 -10.85
N VAL A 153 -7.25 17.41 -9.57
CA VAL A 153 -8.23 16.72 -8.70
C VAL A 153 -9.64 16.88 -9.27
N GLU A 154 -10.01 18.07 -9.72
CA GLU A 154 -11.34 18.33 -10.27
C GLU A 154 -11.59 17.56 -11.59
N ALA A 155 -10.58 17.45 -12.46
CA ALA A 155 -10.66 16.64 -13.65
C ALA A 155 -10.91 15.15 -13.31
N ARG A 156 -10.15 14.60 -12.38
CA ARG A 156 -10.33 13.21 -11.90
C ARG A 156 -11.68 13.03 -11.19
N TYR A 157 -12.13 14.03 -10.42
CA TYR A 157 -13.43 14.04 -9.76
C TYR A 157 -14.57 13.92 -10.80
N LYS A 158 -14.57 14.77 -11.84
CA LYS A 158 -15.56 14.72 -12.90
C LYS A 158 -15.58 13.38 -13.64
N GLN A 159 -14.41 12.83 -13.94
CA GLN A 159 -14.29 11.50 -14.54
C GLN A 159 -14.89 10.40 -13.66
N GLN A 160 -14.62 10.44 -12.35
CA GLN A 160 -15.19 9.45 -11.43
C GLN A 160 -16.71 9.58 -11.31
N LEU A 161 -17.26 10.80 -11.34
CA LEU A 161 -18.71 11.01 -11.35
C LEU A 161 -19.35 10.42 -12.61
N GLN A 162 -18.76 10.65 -13.78
CA GLN A 162 -19.25 10.07 -15.05
C GLN A 162 -19.25 8.53 -15.00
N ASN A 163 -18.20 7.94 -14.44
CA ASN A 163 -18.14 6.49 -14.27
C ASN A 163 -19.18 5.97 -13.25
N ALA A 164 -19.45 6.75 -12.20
CA ALA A 164 -20.45 6.40 -11.19
C ALA A 164 -21.89 6.51 -11.72
N GLU A 165 -22.16 7.41 -12.66
CA GLU A 165 -23.48 7.62 -13.25
C GLU A 165 -24.08 6.34 -13.85
N SER A 166 -23.23 5.53 -14.50
CA SER A 166 -23.65 4.23 -15.07
C SER A 166 -24.04 3.18 -14.01
N GLN A 167 -23.74 3.43 -12.74
CA GLN A 167 -24.00 2.52 -11.61
C GLN A 167 -25.16 2.99 -10.73
N VAL A 168 -25.72 4.17 -11.02
CA VAL A 168 -26.86 4.71 -10.28
C VAL A 168 -28.11 3.90 -10.59
N PRO A 169 -28.84 3.39 -9.57
CA PRO A 169 -30.09 2.67 -9.78
C PRO A 169 -31.14 3.53 -10.50
N PRO A 170 -31.99 2.94 -11.34
CA PRO A 170 -33.09 3.66 -11.99
C PRO A 170 -33.95 4.42 -10.98
N GLY A 171 -34.25 5.69 -11.28
CA GLY A 171 -35.07 6.54 -10.42
C GLY A 171 -34.36 7.21 -9.24
N MET A 172 -33.05 7.04 -9.12
CA MET A 172 -32.22 7.74 -8.12
C MET A 172 -31.36 8.80 -8.81
N SER A 173 -31.15 9.94 -8.17
CA SER A 173 -30.16 10.91 -8.63
C SER A 173 -28.73 10.48 -8.23
N LEU A 174 -27.71 10.90 -9.00
CA LEU A 174 -26.31 10.67 -8.62
C LEU A 174 -25.97 11.27 -7.25
N ASP A 175 -26.53 12.45 -6.94
CA ASP A 175 -26.32 13.12 -5.66
C ASP A 175 -26.89 12.32 -4.49
N ASP A 176 -28.10 11.77 -4.62
CA ASP A 176 -28.70 10.89 -3.61
C ASP A 176 -27.92 9.58 -3.48
N PHE A 177 -27.44 9.04 -4.60
CA PHE A 177 -26.58 7.86 -4.60
C PHE A 177 -25.29 8.10 -3.82
N LEU A 178 -24.61 9.22 -4.06
CA LEU A 178 -23.38 9.58 -3.35
C LEU A 178 -23.63 9.84 -1.85
N LYS A 179 -24.72 10.54 -1.50
CA LYS A 179 -25.13 10.78 -0.12
C LYS A 179 -25.41 9.49 0.64
N ARG A 180 -26.19 8.58 0.06
CA ARG A 180 -26.48 7.26 0.65
C ARG A 180 -25.23 6.43 0.89
N ASN A 181 -24.25 6.55 0.03
CA ASN A 181 -22.97 5.87 0.17
C ASN A 181 -21.94 6.66 1.01
N GLN A 182 -22.36 7.75 1.67
CA GLN A 182 -21.52 8.59 2.52
C GLN A 182 -20.34 9.25 1.78
N PHE A 183 -20.52 9.60 0.51
CA PHE A 183 -19.54 10.33 -0.30
C PHE A 183 -20.00 11.75 -0.63
N PRO A 184 -20.09 12.66 0.37
CA PRO A 184 -20.30 14.07 0.04
C PRO A 184 -19.14 14.60 -0.80
N PRO A 185 -19.36 15.64 -1.60
CA PRO A 185 -18.33 16.21 -2.49
C PRO A 185 -17.00 16.50 -1.80
N SER A 186 -17.05 16.97 -0.56
CA SER A 186 -15.84 17.28 0.23
C SER A 186 -14.98 16.04 0.53
N ARG A 187 -15.62 14.95 0.96
CA ARG A 187 -14.95 13.69 1.26
C ARG A 187 -14.38 13.05 -0.01
N LEU A 188 -15.18 13.01 -1.07
CA LEU A 188 -14.74 12.44 -2.34
C LEU A 188 -13.56 13.22 -2.93
N PHE A 189 -13.61 14.56 -2.90
CA PHE A 189 -12.52 15.41 -3.39
C PHE A 189 -11.23 15.21 -2.59
N ALA A 190 -11.30 15.11 -1.27
CA ALA A 190 -10.15 14.87 -0.40
C ALA A 190 -9.52 13.49 -0.67
N ARG A 191 -10.35 12.45 -0.82
CA ARG A 191 -9.88 11.08 -1.14
C ARG A 191 -9.19 11.02 -2.50
N ILE A 192 -9.76 11.64 -3.53
CA ILE A 192 -9.14 11.70 -4.87
C ILE A 192 -7.79 12.40 -4.78
N ARG A 193 -7.69 13.52 -4.05
CA ARG A 193 -6.42 14.21 -3.86
C ARG A 193 -5.38 13.31 -3.20
N SER A 194 -5.73 12.64 -2.12
CA SER A 194 -4.83 11.73 -1.41
C SER A 194 -4.39 10.57 -2.29
N GLN A 195 -5.31 9.98 -3.06
CA GLN A 195 -4.99 8.93 -4.02
C GLN A 195 -3.99 9.42 -5.07
N MET A 196 -4.23 10.56 -5.70
CA MET A 196 -3.33 11.12 -6.71
C MET A 196 -1.95 11.48 -6.15
N LEU A 197 -1.88 11.94 -4.90
CA LEU A 197 -0.60 12.17 -4.21
C LEU A 197 0.17 10.86 -4.02
N VAL A 198 -0.50 9.79 -3.56
CA VAL A 198 0.15 8.48 -3.40
C VAL A 198 0.59 7.92 -4.75
N GLU A 199 -0.25 8.00 -5.78
CA GLU A 199 0.11 7.59 -7.15
C GLU A 199 1.43 8.26 -7.60
N LYS A 200 1.53 9.60 -7.48
CA LYS A 200 2.74 10.35 -7.83
C LYS A 200 3.95 10.02 -6.93
N LEU A 201 3.72 9.73 -5.64
CA LEU A 201 4.79 9.32 -4.72
C LEU A 201 5.35 7.95 -5.08
N VAL A 202 4.49 6.99 -5.41
CA VAL A 202 4.90 5.65 -5.84
C VAL A 202 5.58 5.72 -7.21
N GLU A 203 5.02 6.46 -8.16
CA GLU A 203 5.58 6.61 -9.52
C GLU A 203 7.05 7.06 -9.49
N ARG A 204 7.41 7.96 -8.57
CA ARG A 204 8.81 8.39 -8.38
C ARG A 204 9.77 7.29 -7.94
N GLN A 205 9.25 6.23 -7.34
CA GLN A 205 10.04 5.11 -6.84
C GLN A 205 10.07 3.93 -7.80
N VAL A 206 9.32 4.00 -8.90
CA VAL A 206 9.28 2.94 -9.89
C VAL A 206 10.64 2.83 -10.58
N ASN A 207 11.27 1.69 -10.39
CA ASN A 207 12.46 1.31 -11.11
C ASN A 207 12.07 0.42 -12.30
N LEU A 208 12.21 0.94 -13.52
CA LEU A 208 11.87 0.20 -14.73
C LEU A 208 12.81 -0.98 -14.98
N ASP A 209 14.01 -1.01 -14.42
CA ASP A 209 14.90 -2.18 -14.50
C ASP A 209 14.41 -3.39 -13.70
N GLU A 210 13.42 -3.19 -12.82
CA GLU A 210 12.72 -4.30 -12.15
C GLU A 210 11.73 -5.02 -13.06
N PHE A 211 11.41 -4.45 -14.23
CA PHE A 211 10.61 -5.11 -15.24
C PHE A 211 11.50 -5.76 -16.28
N VAL A 212 11.18 -6.99 -16.62
CA VAL A 212 11.94 -7.78 -17.59
C VAL A 212 11.00 -8.45 -18.57
N GLU A 213 11.37 -8.44 -19.82
CA GLU A 213 10.83 -9.28 -20.87
C GLU A 213 11.84 -10.38 -21.15
N TYR A 214 11.39 -11.63 -21.19
CA TYR A 214 12.24 -12.77 -21.47
C TYR A 214 11.49 -13.82 -22.28
N SER A 215 12.22 -14.68 -22.96
CA SER A 215 11.71 -15.87 -23.64
C SER A 215 12.21 -17.13 -22.94
N GLN A 216 11.43 -18.23 -23.02
CA GLN A 216 11.77 -19.46 -22.34
C GLN A 216 11.54 -20.69 -23.23
N ILE A 217 12.38 -21.71 -23.02
CA ILE A 217 12.16 -23.09 -23.41
C ILE A 217 11.92 -23.87 -22.12
N VAL A 218 10.86 -24.64 -22.07
CA VAL A 218 10.50 -25.47 -20.91
C VAL A 218 10.45 -26.94 -21.34
N ILE A 219 11.24 -27.78 -20.70
CA ILE A 219 11.28 -29.21 -20.92
C ILE A 219 10.85 -29.89 -19.62
N ARG A 220 9.71 -30.55 -19.64
CA ARG A 220 9.11 -31.16 -18.45
C ARG A 220 9.81 -32.46 -18.09
N ILE A 221 10.05 -32.70 -16.82
CA ILE A 221 10.46 -33.99 -16.30
C ILE A 221 9.19 -34.83 -16.21
N GLN A 222 9.13 -35.89 -17.05
CA GLN A 222 7.97 -36.76 -17.12
C GLN A 222 7.85 -37.61 -15.84
N GLY A 223 6.62 -37.92 -15.43
CA GLY A 223 6.34 -38.77 -14.29
C GLY A 223 5.25 -38.21 -13.36
N ASN A 224 4.42 -39.09 -12.83
CA ASN A 224 3.33 -38.75 -11.91
C ASN A 224 3.72 -38.94 -10.43
N THR A 225 4.86 -39.59 -10.17
CA THR A 225 5.42 -39.78 -8.82
C THR A 225 6.82 -39.21 -8.75
N PRO A 226 7.31 -38.88 -7.54
CA PRO A 226 8.68 -38.37 -7.35
C PRO A 226 9.74 -39.33 -7.90
N GLU A 227 9.55 -40.63 -7.72
CA GLU A 227 10.48 -41.69 -8.21
C GLU A 227 10.55 -41.68 -9.72
N GLN A 228 9.40 -41.61 -10.41
CA GLN A 228 9.35 -41.53 -11.88
C GLN A 228 10.00 -40.24 -12.39
N GLN A 229 9.82 -39.12 -11.70
CA GLN A 229 10.47 -37.88 -12.06
C GLN A 229 11.99 -37.93 -11.86
N GLU A 230 12.47 -38.61 -10.80
CA GLU A 230 13.89 -38.81 -10.57
C GLU A 230 14.51 -39.66 -11.69
N GLU A 231 13.86 -40.76 -12.07
CA GLU A 231 14.28 -41.63 -13.16
C GLU A 231 14.34 -40.90 -14.52
N ASN A 232 13.38 -40.02 -14.80
CA ASN A 232 13.30 -39.30 -16.07
C ASN A 232 14.09 -37.95 -16.07
N THR A 233 14.65 -37.54 -14.94
CA THR A 233 15.45 -36.33 -14.86
C THR A 233 16.63 -36.31 -15.83
N PRO A 234 17.47 -37.39 -15.98
CA PRO A 234 18.59 -37.38 -16.92
C PRO A 234 18.15 -37.23 -18.38
N THR A 235 17.00 -37.78 -18.76
CA THR A 235 16.44 -37.65 -20.11
C THR A 235 16.04 -36.23 -20.43
N ALA A 236 15.34 -35.56 -19.49
CA ALA A 236 14.94 -34.18 -19.64
C ALA A 236 16.16 -33.23 -19.65
N GLU A 237 17.17 -33.52 -18.84
CA GLU A 237 18.43 -32.79 -18.82
C GLU A 237 19.19 -32.91 -20.16
N ALA A 238 19.34 -34.12 -20.67
CA ALA A 238 20.01 -34.33 -21.95
C ALA A 238 19.30 -33.58 -23.09
N LYS A 239 17.95 -33.61 -23.13
CA LYS A 239 17.15 -32.85 -24.10
C LYS A 239 17.36 -31.31 -23.94
N ALA A 240 17.47 -30.83 -22.72
CA ALA A 240 17.73 -29.42 -22.46
C ALA A 240 19.16 -29.01 -22.90
N GLN A 241 20.14 -29.88 -22.64
CA GLN A 241 21.51 -29.64 -23.09
C GLN A 241 21.62 -29.66 -24.61
N GLU A 242 20.93 -30.60 -25.29
CA GLU A 242 20.86 -30.62 -26.75
C GLU A 242 20.29 -29.32 -27.32
N ALA A 243 19.15 -28.87 -26.81
CA ALA A 243 18.52 -27.61 -27.22
C ALA A 243 19.50 -26.41 -27.03
N TYR A 244 20.18 -26.35 -25.89
CA TYR A 244 21.15 -25.29 -25.60
C TYR A 244 22.35 -25.33 -26.55
N GLN A 245 22.90 -26.53 -26.85
CA GLN A 245 24.01 -26.66 -27.77
C GLN A 245 23.62 -26.22 -29.19
N LYS A 246 22.46 -26.64 -29.69
CA LYS A 246 21.96 -26.19 -30.99
C LYS A 246 21.79 -24.69 -31.09
N ILE A 247 21.33 -24.05 -30.03
CA ILE A 247 21.26 -22.57 -29.97
C ILE A 247 22.66 -21.97 -30.04
N LYS A 248 23.64 -22.53 -29.32
CA LYS A 248 25.04 -22.08 -29.39
C LYS A 248 25.67 -22.28 -30.77
N GLU A 249 25.23 -23.28 -31.52
CA GLU A 249 25.64 -23.56 -32.90
C GLU A 249 24.93 -22.67 -33.93
N GLY A 250 23.97 -21.83 -33.48
CA GLY A 250 23.34 -20.82 -34.31
C GLY A 250 21.86 -21.06 -34.63
N LEU A 251 21.23 -22.08 -34.02
CA LEU A 251 19.78 -22.24 -34.14
C LEU A 251 19.08 -21.06 -33.48
N ASP A 252 18.14 -20.42 -34.22
CA ASP A 252 17.36 -19.32 -33.65
C ASP A 252 16.58 -19.76 -32.41
N PHE A 253 16.50 -18.90 -31.42
CA PHE A 253 15.84 -19.24 -30.14
C PHE A 253 14.35 -19.58 -30.33
N ALA A 254 13.64 -18.85 -31.19
CA ALA A 254 12.22 -19.12 -31.43
C ALA A 254 12.00 -20.43 -32.19
N GLU A 255 12.94 -20.84 -33.07
CA GLU A 255 12.92 -22.17 -33.70
C GLU A 255 13.21 -23.25 -32.67
N ALA A 256 14.19 -23.07 -31.78
CA ALA A 256 14.44 -23.99 -30.68
C ALA A 256 13.23 -24.10 -29.74
N VAL A 257 12.48 -23.04 -29.49
CA VAL A 257 11.22 -23.10 -28.74
C VAL A 257 10.21 -24.01 -29.43
N LYS A 258 10.02 -23.87 -30.73
CA LYS A 258 9.09 -24.74 -31.50
C LYS A 258 9.46 -26.19 -31.42
N GLU A 259 10.77 -26.50 -31.48
CA GLU A 259 11.28 -27.88 -31.49
C GLU A 259 11.23 -28.49 -30.09
N TYR A 260 11.73 -27.79 -29.07
CA TYR A 260 12.00 -28.37 -27.74
C TYR A 260 11.01 -27.99 -26.65
N SER A 261 10.37 -26.82 -26.74
CA SER A 261 9.55 -26.32 -25.62
C SER A 261 8.24 -27.10 -25.49
N GLU A 262 7.90 -27.43 -24.27
CA GLU A 262 6.66 -28.09 -23.86
C GLU A 262 5.72 -27.13 -23.10
N ASP A 263 6.02 -25.83 -23.12
CA ASP A 263 5.17 -24.80 -22.50
C ASP A 263 4.02 -24.38 -23.43
N PRO A 264 2.76 -24.75 -23.13
CA PRO A 264 1.63 -24.40 -23.98
C PRO A 264 1.31 -22.90 -24.01
N PHE A 265 1.81 -22.12 -23.04
CA PHE A 265 1.47 -20.71 -22.93
C PHE A 265 2.38 -19.79 -23.76
N SER A 266 3.63 -20.19 -23.97
CA SER A 266 4.60 -19.35 -24.68
C SER A 266 5.11 -19.96 -25.99
N LYS A 267 4.94 -21.28 -26.21
CA LYS A 267 5.48 -21.98 -27.37
C LYS A 267 5.10 -21.33 -28.71
N ASP A 268 3.82 -21.03 -28.92
CA ASP A 268 3.32 -20.43 -30.18
C ASP A 268 3.76 -18.97 -30.37
N ARG A 269 4.35 -18.36 -29.35
CA ARG A 269 4.91 -16.99 -29.37
C ARG A 269 6.44 -16.99 -29.34
N GLY A 270 7.09 -18.08 -29.76
CA GLY A 270 8.54 -18.20 -29.74
C GLY A 270 9.13 -18.17 -28.31
N GLY A 271 8.37 -18.66 -27.33
CA GLY A 271 8.77 -18.70 -25.92
C GLY A 271 8.57 -17.38 -25.18
N LYS A 272 8.09 -16.32 -25.84
CA LYS A 272 8.04 -14.97 -25.30
C LYS A 272 7.04 -14.85 -24.16
N MET A 273 7.53 -14.36 -23.02
CA MET A 273 6.74 -14.00 -21.86
C MET A 273 6.36 -12.53 -21.92
N ASN A 274 5.19 -12.17 -21.37
CA ASN A 274 4.83 -10.78 -21.18
C ASN A 274 5.76 -10.14 -20.15
N TRP A 275 5.76 -8.79 -20.07
CA TRP A 275 6.48 -8.07 -19.03
C TRP A 275 6.24 -8.65 -17.65
N GLN A 276 7.31 -9.00 -16.95
CA GLN A 276 7.28 -9.49 -15.58
C GLN A 276 7.99 -8.50 -14.66
N ASN A 277 7.39 -8.22 -13.52
CA ASN A 277 8.11 -7.51 -12.47
C ASN A 277 8.89 -8.52 -11.64
N MET A 278 10.21 -8.35 -11.55
CA MET A 278 11.13 -9.27 -10.85
C MET A 278 10.80 -9.44 -9.36
N ASN A 279 10.09 -8.50 -8.75
CA ASN A 279 9.69 -8.63 -7.35
C ASN A 279 8.56 -9.65 -7.13
N PHE A 280 7.85 -10.05 -8.20
CA PHE A 280 6.72 -11.00 -8.15
C PHE A 280 7.02 -12.36 -8.79
N ILE A 281 8.23 -12.59 -9.29
CA ILE A 281 8.67 -13.90 -9.79
C ILE A 281 9.46 -14.65 -8.73
N GLY A 282 9.51 -15.97 -8.87
CA GLY A 282 10.23 -16.86 -7.95
C GLY A 282 11.72 -16.51 -7.81
N PRO A 283 12.33 -16.79 -6.65
CA PRO A 283 13.69 -16.36 -6.35
C PRO A 283 14.73 -16.91 -7.34
N ASP A 284 14.61 -18.16 -7.77
CA ASP A 284 15.57 -18.80 -8.67
C ASP A 284 15.59 -18.13 -10.05
N LEU A 285 14.41 -17.89 -10.63
CA LEU A 285 14.27 -17.20 -11.91
C LEU A 285 14.71 -15.74 -11.80
N ARG A 286 14.36 -15.07 -10.70
CA ARG A 286 14.80 -13.69 -10.43
C ARG A 286 16.32 -13.60 -10.41
N GLN A 287 16.99 -14.46 -9.64
CA GLN A 287 18.44 -14.47 -9.53
C GLN A 287 19.10 -14.68 -10.90
N LYS A 288 18.58 -15.60 -11.70
CA LYS A 288 19.06 -15.82 -13.06
C LYS A 288 18.92 -14.59 -13.93
N LEU A 289 17.71 -14.01 -14.01
CA LEU A 289 17.44 -12.83 -14.85
C LEU A 289 18.22 -11.58 -14.38
N GLN A 290 18.50 -11.45 -13.08
CA GLN A 290 19.32 -10.35 -12.55
C GLN A 290 20.78 -10.47 -12.96
N ALA A 291 21.32 -11.70 -13.05
CA ALA A 291 22.69 -11.95 -13.44
C ALA A 291 22.94 -11.81 -14.96
N MET A 292 21.90 -11.91 -15.78
CA MET A 292 22.00 -11.90 -17.24
C MET A 292 21.93 -10.50 -17.83
N GLN A 293 22.64 -10.29 -18.94
CA GLN A 293 22.51 -9.10 -19.77
C GLN A 293 21.40 -9.29 -20.83
N PRO A 294 20.77 -8.20 -21.33
CA PRO A 294 19.87 -8.28 -22.48
C PRO A 294 20.50 -8.99 -23.68
N GLY A 295 19.77 -9.93 -24.28
CA GLY A 295 20.23 -10.81 -25.35
C GLY A 295 20.93 -12.09 -24.89
N GLU A 296 21.30 -12.19 -23.62
CA GLU A 296 21.98 -13.39 -23.07
C GLU A 296 21.03 -14.57 -22.92
N ILE A 297 21.55 -15.76 -23.14
CA ILE A 297 20.85 -17.05 -23.03
C ILE A 297 21.45 -17.83 -21.86
N SER A 298 20.62 -18.31 -20.94
CA SER A 298 21.07 -19.12 -19.80
C SER A 298 21.46 -20.51 -20.23
N GLU A 299 22.38 -21.13 -19.48
CA GLU A 299 22.50 -22.59 -19.48
C GLU A 299 21.17 -23.24 -18.97
N PRO A 300 20.90 -24.50 -19.33
CA PRO A 300 19.76 -25.22 -18.78
C PRO A 300 19.83 -25.28 -17.25
N PHE A 301 18.71 -25.05 -16.59
CA PHE A 301 18.60 -25.15 -15.14
C PHE A 301 17.26 -25.77 -14.73
N LYS A 302 17.27 -26.54 -13.66
CA LYS A 302 16.08 -27.20 -13.12
C LYS A 302 15.30 -26.26 -12.22
N MET A 303 14.01 -26.12 -12.46
CA MET A 303 13.08 -25.35 -11.65
C MET A 303 11.67 -25.96 -11.78
N MET A 304 10.93 -26.07 -10.66
CA MET A 304 9.51 -26.51 -10.62
C MET A 304 9.25 -27.82 -11.42
N GLY A 305 10.12 -28.81 -11.32
CA GLY A 305 9.94 -30.12 -12.00
C GLY A 305 10.16 -30.07 -13.51
N SER A 306 10.88 -29.09 -14.02
CA SER A 306 11.21 -28.91 -15.43
C SER A 306 12.60 -28.36 -15.61
N TYR A 307 13.19 -28.50 -16.77
CA TYR A 307 14.38 -27.76 -17.19
C TYR A 307 13.97 -26.54 -18.00
N TYR A 308 14.64 -25.44 -17.72
CA TYR A 308 14.43 -24.14 -18.36
C TYR A 308 15.70 -23.70 -19.06
N ILE A 309 15.53 -23.11 -20.25
CA ILE A 309 16.51 -22.24 -20.90
C ILE A 309 15.82 -20.92 -21.13
N ILE A 310 16.39 -19.82 -20.66
CA ILE A 310 15.80 -18.50 -20.80
C ILE A 310 16.71 -17.58 -21.61
N ARG A 311 16.12 -16.71 -22.41
CA ARG A 311 16.79 -15.57 -23.04
C ARG A 311 16.21 -14.31 -22.47
N LYS A 312 17.05 -13.47 -21.86
CA LYS A 312 16.64 -12.15 -21.42
C LYS A 312 16.53 -11.24 -22.62
N GLU A 313 15.34 -10.75 -22.92
CA GLU A 313 15.15 -9.90 -24.11
C GLU A 313 15.56 -8.45 -23.81
N ARG A 314 14.93 -7.83 -22.83
CA ARG A 314 15.17 -6.44 -22.46
C ARG A 314 14.65 -6.13 -21.05
N THR A 315 15.08 -5.00 -20.48
CA THR A 315 14.50 -4.44 -19.27
C THR A 315 13.47 -3.36 -19.61
N GLY A 316 12.62 -3.00 -18.64
CA GLY A 316 11.64 -1.93 -18.84
C GLY A 316 12.26 -0.57 -19.13
N ALA A 317 13.51 -0.33 -18.72
CA ALA A 317 14.24 0.88 -19.10
C ALA A 317 14.54 0.96 -20.60
N GLN A 318 14.59 -0.19 -21.31
CA GLN A 318 14.79 -0.30 -22.76
C GLN A 318 13.48 -0.38 -23.55
N ALA A 319 12.34 -0.35 -22.87
CA ALA A 319 11.02 -0.36 -23.49
C ALA A 319 10.74 0.98 -24.23
N SER A 320 9.76 0.98 -25.13
CA SER A 320 9.30 2.24 -25.75
C SER A 320 8.70 3.18 -24.71
N PRO A 321 8.61 4.49 -24.99
CA PRO A 321 8.00 5.44 -24.04
C PRO A 321 6.58 5.05 -23.63
N GLU A 322 5.79 4.50 -24.54
CA GLU A 322 4.43 4.03 -24.31
C GLU A 322 4.42 2.82 -23.36
N GLU A 323 5.27 1.81 -23.64
CA GLU A 323 5.43 0.65 -22.77
C GLU A 323 5.95 1.04 -21.38
N GLN A 324 6.91 1.97 -21.32
CA GLN A 324 7.41 2.49 -20.03
C GLN A 324 6.30 3.14 -19.21
N GLN A 325 5.38 3.88 -19.84
CA GLN A 325 4.25 4.48 -19.17
C GLN A 325 3.29 3.40 -18.63
N GLU A 326 2.98 2.38 -19.43
CA GLU A 326 2.15 1.25 -19.00
C GLU A 326 2.78 0.49 -17.82
N LEU A 327 4.11 0.27 -17.87
CA LEU A 327 4.85 -0.38 -16.79
C LEU A 327 4.83 0.45 -15.50
N ARG A 328 4.96 1.79 -15.60
CA ARG A 328 4.84 2.68 -14.43
C ARG A 328 3.44 2.58 -13.82
N GLU A 329 2.40 2.65 -14.64
CA GLU A 329 1.02 2.53 -14.17
C GLU A 329 0.74 1.15 -13.53
N GLN A 330 1.29 0.08 -14.11
CA GLN A 330 1.21 -1.25 -13.51
C GLN A 330 1.93 -1.30 -12.17
N ALA A 331 3.15 -0.76 -12.06
CA ALA A 331 3.91 -0.70 -10.81
C ALA A 331 3.15 0.08 -9.74
N VAL A 332 2.60 1.25 -10.10
CA VAL A 332 1.79 2.06 -9.17
C VAL A 332 0.62 1.25 -8.63
N ARG A 333 -0.15 0.60 -9.49
CA ARG A 333 -1.29 -0.24 -9.06
C ARG A 333 -0.88 -1.35 -8.08
N LEU A 334 0.25 -2.00 -8.33
CA LEU A 334 0.73 -3.11 -7.49
C LEU A 334 1.31 -2.63 -6.15
N GLN A 335 1.98 -1.49 -6.12
CA GLN A 335 2.74 -1.02 -4.96
C GLN A 335 1.96 -0.05 -4.06
N LEU A 336 0.87 0.53 -4.55
CA LEU A 336 0.13 1.60 -3.86
C LEU A 336 -0.30 1.19 -2.44
N GLY A 337 -0.89 0.02 -2.27
CA GLY A 337 -1.36 -0.46 -0.96
C GLY A 337 -0.22 -0.70 0.03
N GLU A 338 0.88 -1.28 -0.44
CA GLU A 338 2.07 -1.52 0.40
C GLU A 338 2.74 -0.19 0.79
N TYR A 339 2.85 0.74 -0.14
CA TYR A 339 3.41 2.06 0.13
C TYR A 339 2.62 2.81 1.21
N VAL A 340 1.29 2.79 1.13
CA VAL A 340 0.42 3.40 2.15
C VAL A 340 0.63 2.75 3.53
N ARG A 341 0.69 1.41 3.61
CA ARG A 341 1.00 0.69 4.86
C ARG A 341 2.35 1.11 5.44
N GLN A 342 3.38 1.23 4.60
CA GLN A 342 4.71 1.68 5.03
C GLN A 342 4.69 3.13 5.53
N LEU A 343 3.93 4.02 4.90
CA LEU A 343 3.79 5.40 5.38
C LEU A 343 3.14 5.45 6.76
N GLN A 344 2.08 4.68 6.98
CA GLN A 344 1.39 4.61 8.27
C GLN A 344 2.28 4.02 9.36
N SER A 345 3.02 2.94 9.07
CA SER A 345 3.91 2.30 10.04
C SER A 345 5.08 3.17 10.49
N LYS A 346 5.54 4.09 9.62
CA LYS A 346 6.61 5.05 9.91
C LYS A 346 6.10 6.32 10.59
N ALA A 347 4.80 6.57 10.54
CA ALA A 347 4.21 7.78 11.10
C ALA A 347 4.08 7.69 12.63
N LYS A 348 4.47 8.77 13.32
CA LYS A 348 4.19 8.88 14.76
C LYS A 348 2.77 9.42 14.93
N ILE A 349 1.83 8.53 15.23
CA ILE A 349 0.42 8.83 15.37
C ILE A 349 0.06 8.82 16.87
N THR A 350 -0.64 9.86 17.33
CA THR A 350 -1.31 9.88 18.63
C THR A 350 -2.80 10.09 18.36
N ASN A 351 -3.62 9.14 18.76
CA ASN A 351 -5.06 9.18 18.59
C ASN A 351 -5.76 8.96 19.93
N THR A 352 -6.64 9.89 20.32
CA THR A 352 -7.38 9.86 21.58
C THR A 352 -8.81 9.36 21.43
N ILE A 353 -9.29 9.21 20.18
CA ILE A 353 -10.65 8.76 19.87
C ILE A 353 -10.71 7.23 19.79
N VAL A 354 -9.74 6.63 19.10
CA VAL A 354 -9.62 5.18 18.98
C VAL A 354 -8.46 4.75 19.88
N GLN A 355 -8.78 4.08 20.97
CA GLN A 355 -7.75 3.43 21.79
C GLN A 355 -7.14 2.29 20.98
N PRO A 356 -5.82 2.10 21.02
CA PRO A 356 -5.21 0.90 20.47
C PRO A 356 -5.88 -0.33 21.08
N PHE A 357 -6.23 -1.33 20.27
CA PHE A 357 -6.73 -2.60 20.79
C PHE A 357 -5.63 -3.23 21.64
N ASP A 358 -5.85 -3.30 22.94
CA ASP A 358 -4.98 -4.01 23.85
C ASP A 358 -5.47 -5.47 23.96
N PRO A 359 -4.78 -6.44 23.35
CA PRO A 359 -5.20 -7.83 23.39
C PRO A 359 -5.16 -8.43 24.81
N THR A 360 -4.48 -7.76 25.76
CA THR A 360 -4.42 -8.22 27.15
C THR A 360 -5.65 -7.82 27.96
N THR A 361 -6.39 -6.81 27.51
CA THR A 361 -7.64 -6.33 28.13
C THR A 361 -8.89 -6.92 27.49
N ALA A 362 -8.76 -7.56 26.34
CA ALA A 362 -9.87 -8.27 25.71
C ALA A 362 -10.19 -9.50 26.58
N ALA A 363 -11.28 -9.42 27.33
CA ALA A 363 -11.87 -10.65 27.88
C ALA A 363 -12.07 -11.64 26.72
N PRO A 364 -11.73 -12.92 26.88
CA PRO A 364 -11.98 -13.90 25.83
C PRO A 364 -13.46 -13.81 25.46
N PRO A 365 -13.80 -13.78 24.14
CA PRO A 365 -15.19 -13.73 23.74
C PRO A 365 -15.90 -14.88 24.43
N GLY A 366 -16.82 -14.54 25.33
CA GLY A 366 -17.68 -15.52 25.98
C GLY A 366 -18.34 -16.29 24.85
N GLY A 367 -17.91 -17.51 24.61
CA GLY A 367 -18.53 -18.38 23.63
C GLY A 367 -20.02 -18.38 23.91
N PRO A 368 -20.88 -18.37 22.91
CA PRO A 368 -22.33 -18.49 23.12
C PRO A 368 -22.53 -19.74 23.96
N GLY A 369 -23.15 -19.55 25.14
CA GLY A 369 -23.41 -20.62 26.07
C GLY A 369 -24.23 -21.68 25.34
N GLY A 370 -23.57 -22.71 24.85
CA GLY A 370 -24.23 -23.93 24.41
C GLY A 370 -25.08 -24.46 25.54
N PRO A 371 -26.27 -25.01 25.29
CA PRO A 371 -27.15 -25.57 26.34
C PRO A 371 -26.34 -26.59 27.11
N ARG A 372 -26.25 -26.39 28.42
CA ARG A 372 -25.65 -27.38 29.32
C ARG A 372 -26.34 -28.72 29.10
N PRO A 373 -25.59 -29.82 28.96
CA PRO A 373 -26.21 -31.13 28.92
C PRO A 373 -26.98 -31.36 30.22
N PRO A 374 -28.17 -31.96 30.15
CA PRO A 374 -28.97 -32.21 31.35
C PRO A 374 -28.19 -33.08 32.33
N THR A 375 -28.11 -32.65 33.59
CA THR A 375 -27.56 -33.43 34.70
C THR A 375 -28.32 -34.75 34.80
N PRO A 376 -27.66 -35.91 34.95
CA PRO A 376 -28.31 -37.18 35.15
C PRO A 376 -29.17 -37.15 36.45
N ARG A 377 -30.44 -37.54 36.35
CA ARG A 377 -31.31 -37.73 37.51
C ARG A 377 -30.71 -38.79 38.45
N PRO A 378 -30.69 -38.57 39.77
CA PRO A 378 -30.33 -39.62 40.70
C PRO A 378 -31.34 -40.75 40.60
N ALA A 379 -30.83 -42.00 40.65
CA ALA A 379 -31.66 -43.21 40.68
C ALA A 379 -32.48 -43.30 41.96
N PRO A 380 -33.74 -43.84 41.92
CA PRO A 380 -34.54 -44.00 43.09
C PRO A 380 -33.91 -45.03 44.04
N PRO A 381 -34.10 -44.87 45.38
CA PRO A 381 -33.60 -45.83 46.38
C PRO A 381 -34.31 -47.15 46.27
N ARG A 382 -33.55 -48.26 46.47
CA ARG A 382 -34.06 -49.60 46.59
C ARG A 382 -34.67 -49.81 47.96
#